data_94b6e3c628dcb66ded0685e4d888ab9f
#
_entry.id   94b6e3c628dcb66ded0685e4d888ab9f
#
_cell.length_a   1.000
_cell.length_b   1.000
_cell.length_c   1.000
_cell.angle_alpha   90.00
_cell.angle_beta   90.00
_cell.angle_gamma   90.00
#
_symmetry.space_group_name_H-M   'P 1'
#
loop_
_entity.id
_entity.type
_entity.pdbx_description
1 polymer ?
#
loop_
_entity_poly.entity_id
_entity_poly.type
_entity_poly.pdbx_seq_one_letter_code
_entity_poly.pdbx_strand_id
1 'polypeptide(L)'
;KIRYAHQGVTLEGYFACPKEAKGSLPSILIAPAWAGCNQQAMERADILAKLGYAAFAIDLYGEGRVGQSREECNQLMSEVAKDRGHLLERLLCALDTLKVQPEVDADRVAALGYCFGGLCVLDLARGGASLRGVISLHGIFSAPEGTPKPTIQAKILVLHGFEDPMATPEQGIALGQELTQRDADWQIHFY
;
A
#
# COMPACT_ATOMS: atom_id res chain seq x y z
N LYS A 1 7.09 10.56 -13.13
CA LYS A 1 5.82 9.83 -13.16
C LYS A 1 5.96 8.59 -14.03
N ILE A 2 5.31 7.50 -13.63
CA ILE A 2 5.24 6.25 -14.38
C ILE A 2 3.78 6.01 -14.76
N ARG A 3 3.52 5.75 -16.04
CA ARG A 3 2.23 5.33 -16.55
C ARG A 3 2.22 3.83 -16.75
N TYR A 4 1.16 3.19 -16.30
CA TYR A 4 0.90 1.76 -16.44
C TYR A 4 -0.60 1.54 -16.63
N ALA A 5 -1.02 0.34 -16.97
CA ALA A 5 -2.41 0.05 -17.25
C ALA A 5 -2.90 -1.18 -16.51
N HIS A 6 -4.12 -1.14 -16.00
CA HIS A 6 -4.81 -2.27 -15.41
C HIS A 6 -6.24 -2.32 -15.94
N GLN A 7 -6.61 -3.43 -16.61
CA GLN A 7 -7.93 -3.67 -17.19
C GLN A 7 -8.50 -2.50 -18.02
N GLY A 8 -7.65 -1.92 -18.88
CA GLY A 8 -8.03 -0.81 -19.77
C GLY A 8 -8.03 0.57 -19.10
N VAL A 9 -7.76 0.66 -17.80
CA VAL A 9 -7.62 1.94 -17.10
C VAL A 9 -6.14 2.31 -17.06
N THR A 10 -5.81 3.52 -17.53
CA THR A 10 -4.46 4.10 -17.36
C THR A 10 -4.28 4.57 -15.92
N LEU A 11 -3.16 4.23 -15.32
CA LEU A 11 -2.77 4.62 -13.97
C LEU A 11 -1.51 5.48 -14.05
N GLU A 12 -1.38 6.49 -13.21
CA GLU A 12 -0.24 7.41 -13.21
C GLU A 12 0.32 7.58 -11.79
N GLY A 13 1.36 6.82 -11.46
CA GLY A 13 2.03 6.93 -10.17
C GLY A 13 3.27 7.83 -10.21
N TYR A 14 3.76 8.19 -9.03
CA TYR A 14 4.93 9.02 -8.83
C TYR A 14 6.11 8.17 -8.34
N PHE A 15 7.18 8.11 -9.13
CA PHE A 15 8.40 7.40 -8.80
C PHE A 15 9.52 8.37 -8.44
N ALA A 16 10.20 8.10 -7.34
CA ALA A 16 11.37 8.85 -6.88
C ALA A 16 12.48 7.87 -6.51
N CYS A 17 13.72 8.23 -6.88
CA CYS A 17 14.92 7.49 -6.49
C CYS A 17 16.10 8.44 -6.30
N PRO A 18 17.17 8.04 -5.58
CA PRO A 18 18.39 8.82 -5.47
C PRO A 18 18.99 9.09 -6.84
N LYS A 19 19.43 10.33 -7.11
CA LYS A 19 20.02 10.75 -8.40
C LYS A 19 21.32 10.01 -8.73
N GLU A 20 22.07 9.60 -7.72
CA GLU A 20 23.40 8.96 -7.86
C GLU A 20 23.35 7.49 -7.47
N ALA A 21 22.21 6.83 -7.69
CA ALA A 21 22.05 5.41 -7.38
C ALA A 21 23.07 4.57 -8.16
N LYS A 22 23.88 3.80 -7.45
CA LYS A 22 24.76 2.79 -8.05
C LYS A 22 24.16 1.40 -7.80
N GLY A 23 23.64 0.80 -8.86
CA GLY A 23 22.99 -0.53 -8.79
C GLY A 23 21.53 -0.50 -8.34
N SER A 24 20.98 -1.68 -8.12
CA SER A 24 19.57 -1.86 -7.73
C SER A 24 19.32 -1.52 -6.27
N LEU A 25 18.29 -0.75 -6.01
CA LEU A 25 17.94 -0.21 -4.69
C LEU A 25 16.83 -1.06 -4.01
N PRO A 26 16.86 -1.17 -2.67
CA PRO A 26 15.68 -1.57 -1.95
C PRO A 26 14.56 -0.57 -2.23
N SER A 27 13.32 -1.05 -2.33
CA SER A 27 12.24 -0.24 -2.86
C SER A 27 11.00 -0.29 -2.01
N ILE A 28 10.23 0.79 -2.05
CA ILE A 28 9.01 0.94 -1.27
C ILE A 28 7.86 1.36 -2.19
N LEU A 29 6.83 0.51 -2.24
CA LEU A 29 5.53 0.86 -2.79
C LEU A 29 4.75 1.65 -1.75
N ILE A 30 4.25 2.82 -2.10
CA ILE A 30 3.46 3.68 -1.22
C ILE A 30 2.00 3.66 -1.69
N ALA A 31 1.12 3.07 -0.88
CA ALA A 31 -0.31 3.19 -1.09
C ALA A 31 -0.81 4.46 -0.39
N PRO A 32 -1.33 5.43 -1.14
CA PRO A 32 -1.74 6.72 -0.59
C PRO A 32 -3.02 6.59 0.27
N ALA A 33 -3.28 7.63 1.07
CA ALA A 33 -4.56 7.80 1.75
C ALA A 33 -5.70 8.01 0.74
N TRP A 34 -6.91 8.12 1.24
CA TRP A 34 -8.15 8.24 0.45
C TRP A 34 -8.18 9.36 -0.59
N ALA A 35 -7.34 10.39 -0.47
CA ALA A 35 -7.23 11.44 -1.47
C ALA A 35 -6.50 11.01 -2.75
N GLY A 36 -5.84 9.84 -2.77
CA GLY A 36 -5.07 9.35 -3.92
C GLY A 36 -3.62 9.85 -3.94
N CYS A 37 -2.95 9.71 -5.09
CA CYS A 37 -1.54 10.06 -5.28
C CYS A 37 -1.34 11.57 -5.36
N ASN A 38 -1.66 12.28 -4.27
CA ASN A 38 -1.57 13.72 -4.12
C ASN A 38 -0.14 14.19 -3.77
N GLN A 39 0.04 15.49 -3.59
CA GLN A 39 1.32 16.11 -3.23
C GLN A 39 1.95 15.45 -1.98
N GLN A 40 1.15 15.13 -0.97
CA GLN A 40 1.63 14.50 0.26
C GLN A 40 2.21 13.10 0.00
N ALA A 41 1.57 12.30 -0.85
CA ALA A 41 2.08 10.99 -1.24
C ALA A 41 3.40 11.10 -2.04
N MET A 42 3.49 12.09 -2.94
CA MET A 42 4.71 12.37 -3.71
C MET A 42 5.86 12.81 -2.80
N GLU A 43 5.62 13.69 -1.83
CA GLU A 43 6.62 14.13 -0.85
C GLU A 43 7.15 12.95 0.01
N ARG A 44 6.30 11.97 0.35
CA ARG A 44 6.74 10.76 1.04
C ARG A 44 7.70 9.93 0.18
N ALA A 45 7.42 9.82 -1.11
CA ALA A 45 8.33 9.16 -2.05
C ALA A 45 9.68 9.89 -2.13
N ASP A 46 9.68 11.22 -2.18
CA ASP A 46 10.91 12.02 -2.18
C ASP A 46 11.72 11.88 -0.89
N ILE A 47 11.06 11.81 0.27
CA ILE A 47 11.72 11.56 1.56
C ILE A 47 12.40 10.19 1.55
N LEU A 48 11.72 9.15 1.10
CA LEU A 48 12.28 7.80 1.02
C LEU A 48 13.44 7.73 0.01
N ALA A 49 13.35 8.45 -1.10
CA ALA A 49 14.44 8.56 -2.05
C ALA A 49 15.69 9.20 -1.42
N LYS A 50 15.53 10.24 -0.59
CA LYS A 50 16.64 10.85 0.17
C LYS A 50 17.27 9.89 1.19
N LEU A 51 16.51 8.90 1.66
CA LEU A 51 16.98 7.84 2.56
C LEU A 51 17.63 6.65 1.83
N GLY A 52 17.70 6.68 0.50
CA GLY A 52 18.38 5.65 -0.31
C GLY A 52 17.46 4.58 -0.90
N TYR A 53 16.15 4.75 -0.85
CA TYR A 53 15.19 3.82 -1.44
C TYR A 53 14.74 4.29 -2.83
N ALA A 54 14.36 3.36 -3.69
CA ALA A 54 13.46 3.67 -4.80
C ALA A 54 12.03 3.62 -4.26
N ALA A 55 11.24 4.66 -4.48
CA ALA A 55 9.89 4.79 -3.91
C ALA A 55 8.86 5.06 -5.01
N PHE A 56 7.72 4.38 -4.95
CA PHE A 56 6.65 4.51 -5.92
C PHE A 56 5.32 4.74 -5.22
N ALA A 57 4.83 5.99 -5.25
CA ALA A 57 3.49 6.35 -4.81
C ALA A 57 2.50 6.01 -5.93
N ILE A 58 1.61 5.06 -5.68
CA ILE A 58 0.74 4.48 -6.69
C ILE A 58 -0.54 5.29 -6.91
N ASP A 59 -1.10 5.17 -8.12
CA ASP A 59 -2.44 5.64 -8.44
C ASP A 59 -3.46 4.53 -8.14
N LEU A 60 -4.41 4.80 -7.25
CA LEU A 60 -5.48 3.87 -6.88
C LEU A 60 -6.73 4.04 -7.75
N TYR A 61 -6.91 5.23 -8.36
CA TYR A 61 -8.19 5.64 -8.93
C TYR A 61 -8.21 5.71 -10.46
N GLY A 62 -7.03 5.74 -11.08
CA GLY A 62 -6.87 5.89 -12.52
C GLY A 62 -6.70 7.34 -12.97
N GLU A 63 -5.97 7.53 -14.07
CA GLU A 63 -5.73 8.81 -14.73
C GLU A 63 -5.10 9.89 -13.81
N GLY A 64 -4.44 9.47 -12.73
CA GLY A 64 -3.88 10.37 -11.73
C GLY A 64 -4.93 11.17 -10.95
N ARG A 65 -6.17 10.67 -10.85
CA ARG A 65 -7.25 11.36 -10.12
C ARG A 65 -6.92 11.50 -8.64
N VAL A 66 -7.21 12.68 -8.11
CA VAL A 66 -6.98 13.08 -6.73
C VAL A 66 -8.22 13.79 -6.21
N GLY A 67 -8.74 13.34 -5.08
CA GLY A 67 -9.89 13.96 -4.44
C GLY A 67 -9.53 15.35 -3.88
N GLN A 68 -10.31 16.35 -4.21
CA GLN A 68 -10.13 17.75 -3.81
C GLN A 68 -11.04 18.15 -2.64
N SER A 69 -12.12 17.41 -2.40
CA SER A 69 -13.03 17.58 -1.27
C SER A 69 -13.18 16.27 -0.50
N ARG A 70 -13.76 16.36 0.70
CA ARG A 70 -14.07 15.17 1.51
C ARG A 70 -15.04 14.24 0.79
N GLU A 71 -16.04 14.80 0.10
CA GLU A 71 -17.05 14.08 -0.66
C GLU A 71 -16.41 13.34 -1.83
N GLU A 72 -15.55 14.02 -2.58
CA GLU A 72 -14.85 13.43 -3.73
C GLU A 72 -13.87 12.32 -3.27
N CYS A 73 -13.10 12.54 -2.21
CA CYS A 73 -12.23 11.51 -1.64
C CYS A 73 -13.03 10.28 -1.23
N ASN A 74 -14.18 10.47 -0.57
CA ASN A 74 -15.06 9.37 -0.14
C ASN A 74 -15.65 8.63 -1.35
N GLN A 75 -16.06 9.33 -2.39
CA GLN A 75 -16.57 8.73 -3.62
C GLN A 75 -15.50 7.88 -4.29
N LEU A 76 -14.31 8.44 -4.55
CA LEU A 76 -13.20 7.74 -5.20
C LEU A 76 -12.79 6.49 -4.43
N MET A 77 -12.63 6.60 -3.10
CA MET A 77 -12.30 5.47 -2.25
C MET A 77 -13.39 4.40 -2.30
N SER A 78 -14.66 4.79 -2.19
CA SER A 78 -15.78 3.85 -2.17
C SER A 78 -15.93 3.10 -3.50
N GLU A 79 -15.64 3.76 -4.64
CA GLU A 79 -15.67 3.13 -5.96
C GLU A 79 -14.72 1.94 -6.08
N VAL A 80 -13.51 2.05 -5.52
CA VAL A 80 -12.51 0.97 -5.58
C VAL A 80 -12.60 0.00 -4.41
N ALA A 81 -13.05 0.45 -3.23
CA ALA A 81 -13.16 -0.39 -2.04
C ALA A 81 -14.31 -1.39 -2.08
N LYS A 82 -15.34 -1.16 -2.91
CA LYS A 82 -16.50 -2.06 -3.07
C LYS A 82 -16.14 -3.42 -3.68
N ASP A 83 -15.05 -3.47 -4.45
CA ASP A 83 -14.51 -4.71 -5.02
C ASP A 83 -13.04 -4.86 -4.62
N ARG A 84 -12.83 -5.55 -3.49
CA ARG A 84 -11.50 -5.76 -2.91
C ARG A 84 -10.64 -6.72 -3.75
N GLY A 85 -11.26 -7.61 -4.54
CA GLY A 85 -10.56 -8.47 -5.48
C GLY A 85 -9.95 -7.66 -6.62
N HIS A 86 -10.76 -6.83 -7.26
CA HIS A 86 -10.30 -5.92 -8.31
C HIS A 86 -9.26 -4.90 -7.79
N LEU A 87 -9.47 -4.39 -6.57
CA LEU A 87 -8.47 -3.52 -5.91
C LEU A 87 -7.14 -4.24 -5.73
N LEU A 88 -7.15 -5.49 -5.23
CA LEU A 88 -5.93 -6.29 -5.07
C LEU A 88 -5.19 -6.50 -6.40
N GLU A 89 -5.90 -6.82 -7.47
CA GLU A 89 -5.30 -6.97 -8.81
C GLU A 89 -4.62 -5.67 -9.27
N ARG A 90 -5.25 -4.51 -9.02
CA ARG A 90 -4.68 -3.19 -9.32
C ARG A 90 -3.42 -2.91 -8.49
N LEU A 91 -3.43 -3.27 -7.22
CA LEU A 91 -2.27 -3.15 -6.33
C LEU A 91 -1.11 -4.05 -6.77
N LEU A 92 -1.40 -5.28 -7.19
CA LEU A 92 -0.40 -6.20 -7.74
C LEU A 92 0.19 -5.67 -9.05
N CYS A 93 -0.63 -5.13 -9.94
CA CYS A 93 -0.16 -4.47 -11.17
C CYS A 93 0.80 -3.29 -10.87
N ALA A 94 0.51 -2.48 -9.84
CA ALA A 94 1.40 -1.41 -9.41
C ALA A 94 2.71 -1.97 -8.81
N LEU A 95 2.65 -3.06 -8.06
CA LEU A 95 3.83 -3.74 -7.51
C LEU A 95 4.72 -4.29 -8.62
N ASP A 96 4.15 -4.93 -9.63
CA ASP A 96 4.87 -5.44 -10.78
C ASP A 96 5.50 -4.30 -11.58
N THR A 97 4.76 -3.19 -11.73
CA THR A 97 5.29 -1.97 -12.38
C THR A 97 6.51 -1.41 -11.65
N LEU A 98 6.50 -1.43 -10.31
CA LEU A 98 7.66 -1.03 -9.50
C LEU A 98 8.84 -1.99 -9.71
N LYS A 99 8.59 -3.31 -9.65
CA LYS A 99 9.64 -4.35 -9.70
C LYS A 99 10.42 -4.38 -11.01
N VAL A 100 9.83 -3.91 -12.11
CA VAL A 100 10.52 -3.88 -13.42
C VAL A 100 11.30 -2.60 -13.67
N GLN A 101 11.32 -1.64 -12.74
CA GLN A 101 12.13 -0.43 -12.92
C GLN A 101 13.62 -0.75 -12.81
N PRO A 102 14.48 -0.14 -13.66
CA PRO A 102 15.91 -0.46 -13.72
C PRO A 102 16.67 -0.20 -12.40
N GLU A 103 16.17 0.74 -11.59
CA GLU A 103 16.75 1.13 -10.30
C GLU A 103 16.34 0.22 -9.15
N VAL A 104 15.40 -0.73 -9.38
CA VAL A 104 14.75 -1.51 -8.33
C VAL A 104 15.36 -2.90 -8.19
N ASP A 105 15.66 -3.29 -6.95
CA ASP A 105 15.90 -4.68 -6.59
C ASP A 105 14.56 -5.35 -6.29
N ALA A 106 14.08 -6.17 -7.23
CA ALA A 106 12.79 -6.83 -7.15
C ALA A 106 12.63 -7.77 -5.94
N ASP A 107 13.74 -8.25 -5.37
CA ASP A 107 13.76 -9.11 -4.19
C ASP A 107 13.75 -8.32 -2.87
N ARG A 108 13.95 -7.01 -2.92
CA ARG A 108 13.99 -6.13 -1.74
C ARG A 108 12.91 -5.05 -1.80
N VAL A 109 11.67 -5.46 -1.95
CA VAL A 109 10.51 -4.56 -2.01
C VAL A 109 9.69 -4.67 -0.73
N ALA A 110 9.31 -3.53 -0.16
CA ALA A 110 8.34 -3.40 0.92
C ALA A 110 7.15 -2.51 0.48
N ALA A 111 6.06 -2.55 1.22
CA ALA A 111 4.90 -1.68 0.99
C ALA A 111 4.57 -0.87 2.24
N LEU A 112 4.22 0.39 2.04
CA LEU A 112 3.83 1.35 3.08
C LEU A 112 2.49 1.97 2.71
N GLY A 113 1.55 2.02 3.65
CA GLY A 113 0.23 2.59 3.39
C GLY A 113 -0.29 3.45 4.54
N TYR A 114 -0.98 4.53 4.18
CA TYR A 114 -1.59 5.47 5.13
C TYR A 114 -3.11 5.41 5.01
N CYS A 115 -3.83 5.32 6.13
CA CYS A 115 -5.30 5.33 6.15
C CYS A 115 -5.88 4.23 5.23
N PHE A 116 -6.60 4.61 4.17
CA PHE A 116 -7.06 3.67 3.13
C PHE A 116 -5.90 2.89 2.49
N GLY A 117 -4.75 3.53 2.28
CA GLY A 117 -3.55 2.84 1.82
C GLY A 117 -3.04 1.77 2.81
N GLY A 118 -3.27 1.96 4.11
CA GLY A 118 -2.97 0.96 5.13
C GLY A 118 -3.76 -0.33 4.94
N LEU A 119 -5.05 -0.21 4.57
CA LEU A 119 -5.89 -1.35 4.15
C LEU A 119 -5.32 -2.00 2.87
N CYS A 120 -4.94 -1.19 1.87
CA CYS A 120 -4.42 -1.67 0.60
C CYS A 120 -3.16 -2.52 0.78
N VAL A 121 -2.21 -2.09 1.61
CA VAL A 121 -0.97 -2.85 1.82
C VAL A 121 -1.18 -4.11 2.66
N LEU A 122 -2.15 -4.10 3.59
CA LEU A 122 -2.58 -5.31 4.29
C LEU A 122 -3.21 -6.31 3.32
N ASP A 123 -3.97 -5.84 2.32
CA ASP A 123 -4.54 -6.70 1.28
C ASP A 123 -3.48 -7.29 0.35
N LEU A 124 -2.43 -6.54 0.03
CA LEU A 124 -1.26 -7.11 -0.67
C LEU A 124 -0.65 -8.28 0.11
N ALA A 125 -0.44 -8.10 1.42
CA ALA A 125 0.06 -9.19 2.27
C ALA A 125 -0.91 -10.37 2.34
N ARG A 126 -2.20 -10.09 2.52
CA ARG A 126 -3.29 -11.09 2.53
C ARG A 126 -3.38 -11.88 1.24
N GLY A 127 -3.14 -11.22 0.11
CA GLY A 127 -3.09 -11.83 -1.22
C GLY A 127 -1.80 -12.62 -1.51
N GLY A 128 -0.86 -12.69 -0.56
CA GLY A 128 0.39 -13.44 -0.73
C GLY A 128 1.42 -12.73 -1.61
N ALA A 129 1.32 -11.40 -1.76
CA ALA A 129 2.31 -10.63 -2.51
C ALA A 129 3.73 -10.86 -1.95
N SER A 130 4.68 -11.09 -2.86
CA SER A 130 6.10 -11.26 -2.49
C SER A 130 6.69 -9.91 -2.10
N LEU A 131 6.64 -9.61 -0.80
CA LEU A 131 7.14 -8.40 -0.16
C LEU A 131 8.01 -8.77 1.05
N ARG A 132 9.06 -7.99 1.33
CA ARG A 132 9.87 -8.13 2.53
C ARG A 132 9.16 -7.66 3.79
N GLY A 133 8.31 -6.67 3.65
CA GLY A 133 7.53 -6.14 4.76
C GLY A 133 6.39 -5.25 4.30
N VAL A 134 5.42 -5.10 5.18
CA VAL A 134 4.25 -4.24 5.01
C VAL A 134 4.12 -3.35 6.23
N ILE A 135 3.97 -2.05 6.04
CA ILE A 135 3.75 -1.08 7.11
C ILE A 135 2.40 -0.42 6.89
N SER A 136 1.48 -0.63 7.82
CA SER A 136 0.16 0.03 7.83
C SER A 136 0.16 1.12 8.89
N LEU A 137 -0.04 2.36 8.46
CA LEU A 137 -0.09 3.54 9.31
C LEU A 137 -1.54 4.05 9.37
N HIS A 138 -2.15 4.02 10.55
CA HIS A 138 -3.53 4.46 10.74
C HIS A 138 -4.50 3.78 9.74
N GLY A 139 -4.30 2.47 9.50
CA GLY A 139 -5.04 1.73 8.48
C GLY A 139 -6.39 1.20 8.93
N ILE A 140 -7.22 0.83 7.97
CA ILE A 140 -8.46 0.08 8.20
C ILE A 140 -8.11 -1.41 8.19
N PHE A 141 -8.62 -2.18 9.16
CA PHE A 141 -8.19 -3.57 9.39
C PHE A 141 -9.08 -4.64 8.79
N SER A 142 -10.28 -4.26 8.31
CA SER A 142 -11.24 -5.22 7.76
C SER A 142 -10.62 -6.07 6.64
N ALA A 143 -10.69 -7.38 6.78
CA ALA A 143 -10.28 -8.32 5.75
C ALA A 143 -11.35 -8.41 4.65
N PRO A 144 -10.96 -8.67 3.38
CA PRO A 144 -11.91 -8.98 2.32
C PRO A 144 -12.59 -10.31 2.58
N GLU A 145 -13.88 -10.42 2.25
CA GLU A 145 -14.64 -11.65 2.39
C GLU A 145 -14.28 -12.64 1.27
N GLY A 146 -14.36 -13.95 1.58
CA GLY A 146 -14.27 -15.02 0.60
C GLY A 146 -12.92 -15.21 -0.10
N THR A 147 -11.89 -14.47 0.25
CA THR A 147 -10.56 -14.63 -0.36
C THR A 147 -9.84 -15.88 0.15
N PRO A 148 -9.09 -16.59 -0.72
CA PRO A 148 -8.14 -17.60 -0.28
C PRO A 148 -7.22 -17.01 0.80
N LYS A 149 -6.86 -17.81 1.80
CA LYS A 149 -5.99 -17.38 2.91
C LYS A 149 -4.58 -17.98 2.74
N PRO A 150 -3.77 -17.54 1.78
CA PRO A 150 -2.40 -17.99 1.68
C PRO A 150 -1.60 -17.57 2.92
N THR A 151 -0.50 -18.25 3.18
CA THR A 151 0.46 -17.83 4.21
C THR A 151 0.97 -16.43 3.90
N ILE A 152 1.07 -15.57 4.90
CA ILE A 152 1.63 -14.22 4.74
C ILE A 152 3.15 -14.33 4.90
N GLN A 153 3.88 -14.02 3.84
CA GLN A 153 5.35 -14.08 3.83
C GLN A 153 5.99 -12.77 4.28
N ALA A 154 5.31 -11.66 4.09
CA ALA A 154 5.79 -10.34 4.48
C ALA A 154 5.79 -10.18 6.00
N LYS A 155 6.82 -9.49 6.54
CA LYS A 155 6.76 -8.98 7.91
C LYS A 155 5.76 -7.84 7.99
N ILE A 156 4.91 -7.85 9.02
CA ILE A 156 3.83 -6.85 9.16
C ILE A 156 4.13 -5.94 10.36
N LEU A 157 4.11 -4.64 10.11
CA LEU A 157 4.13 -3.61 11.15
C LEU A 157 2.88 -2.73 11.03
N VAL A 158 2.10 -2.66 12.10
CA VAL A 158 0.94 -1.76 12.19
C VAL A 158 1.22 -0.71 13.25
N LEU A 159 1.10 0.56 12.88
CA LEU A 159 1.20 1.71 13.78
C LEU A 159 -0.16 2.42 13.79
N HIS A 160 -0.82 2.44 14.95
CA HIS A 160 -2.23 2.82 15.02
C HIS A 160 -2.57 3.60 16.29
N GLY A 161 -3.42 4.61 16.18
CA GLY A 161 -3.95 5.34 17.34
C GLY A 161 -4.97 4.48 18.10
N PHE A 162 -4.85 4.38 19.42
CA PHE A 162 -5.76 3.57 20.23
C PHE A 162 -7.23 4.04 20.13
N GLU A 163 -7.44 5.34 20.05
CA GLU A 163 -8.79 5.96 19.94
C GLU A 163 -9.19 6.26 18.48
N ASP A 164 -8.59 5.58 17.50
CA ASP A 164 -8.94 5.79 16.10
C ASP A 164 -10.37 5.30 15.80
N PRO A 165 -11.29 6.21 15.39
CA PRO A 165 -12.67 5.84 15.14
C PRO A 165 -12.87 4.95 13.91
N MET A 166 -11.87 4.85 13.02
CA MET A 166 -11.96 4.06 11.79
C MET A 166 -11.58 2.60 11.97
N ALA A 167 -10.79 2.29 13.02
CA ALA A 167 -10.42 0.93 13.36
C ALA A 167 -10.19 0.83 14.87
N THR A 168 -11.12 0.18 15.58
CA THR A 168 -11.13 0.09 17.04
C THR A 168 -10.03 -0.87 17.54
N PRO A 169 -9.67 -0.81 18.85
CA PRO A 169 -8.77 -1.78 19.46
C PRO A 169 -9.20 -3.24 19.26
N GLU A 170 -10.51 -3.54 19.29
CA GLU A 170 -11.05 -4.88 19.05
C GLU A 170 -10.77 -5.36 17.62
N GLN A 171 -10.85 -4.47 16.62
CA GLN A 171 -10.48 -4.78 15.25
C GLN A 171 -8.97 -5.01 15.12
N GLY A 172 -8.14 -4.31 15.89
CA GLY A 172 -6.71 -4.56 15.97
C GLY A 172 -6.38 -5.93 16.59
N ILE A 173 -7.11 -6.32 17.64
CA ILE A 173 -7.00 -7.67 18.23
C ILE A 173 -7.40 -8.73 17.19
N ALA A 174 -8.51 -8.53 16.47
CA ALA A 174 -8.95 -9.43 15.42
C ALA A 174 -7.92 -9.56 14.28
N LEU A 175 -7.29 -8.45 13.87
CA LEU A 175 -6.18 -8.47 12.92
C LEU A 175 -5.00 -9.30 13.44
N GLY A 176 -4.57 -9.11 14.70
CA GLY A 176 -3.51 -9.90 15.32
C GLY A 176 -3.81 -11.40 15.33
N GLN A 177 -5.06 -11.77 15.62
CA GLN A 177 -5.51 -13.16 15.54
C GLN A 177 -5.46 -13.71 14.11
N GLU A 178 -5.92 -12.93 13.13
CA GLU A 178 -5.82 -13.28 11.70
C GLU A 178 -4.36 -13.53 11.29
N LEU A 179 -3.47 -12.59 11.61
CA LEU A 179 -2.06 -12.66 11.25
C LEU A 179 -1.36 -13.87 11.88
N THR A 180 -1.69 -14.18 13.15
CA THR A 180 -1.18 -15.37 13.85
C THR A 180 -1.67 -16.66 13.19
N GLN A 181 -2.95 -16.76 12.83
CA GLN A 181 -3.52 -17.92 12.13
C GLN A 181 -2.90 -18.15 10.75
N ARG A 182 -2.33 -17.11 10.15
CA ARG A 182 -1.69 -17.14 8.83
C ARG A 182 -0.16 -17.22 8.90
N ASP A 183 0.38 -17.55 10.09
CA ASP A 183 1.82 -17.72 10.36
C ASP A 183 2.66 -16.50 9.97
N ALA A 184 2.12 -15.30 10.12
CA ALA A 184 2.82 -14.06 9.81
C ALA A 184 3.77 -13.66 10.95
N ASP A 185 4.89 -13.03 10.59
CA ASP A 185 5.75 -12.28 11.54
C ASP A 185 5.20 -10.85 11.64
N TRP A 186 4.60 -10.50 12.79
CA TRP A 186 3.86 -9.25 12.92
C TRP A 186 4.05 -8.54 14.25
N GLN A 187 3.86 -7.21 14.19
CA GLN A 187 3.77 -6.32 15.35
C GLN A 187 2.65 -5.30 15.13
N ILE A 188 1.88 -5.02 16.18
CA ILE A 188 0.90 -3.94 16.23
C ILE A 188 1.23 -3.06 17.42
N HIS A 189 1.45 -1.76 17.17
CA HIS A 189 1.68 -0.74 18.18
C HIS A 189 0.49 0.20 18.23
N PHE A 190 -0.12 0.31 19.41
CA PHE A 190 -1.14 1.31 19.69
C PHE A 190 -0.51 2.48 20.48
N TYR A 191 -0.89 3.71 20.13
CA TYR A 191 -0.43 4.95 20.73
C TYR A 191 -1.57 5.71 21.41
#